data_f6955551a967634ecef72c9a7ec66ed6
#
_entry.id   f6955551a967634ecef72c9a7ec66ed6
#
_cell.length_a   1.000
_cell.length_b   1.000
_cell.length_c   1.000
_cell.angle_alpha   90.00
_cell.angle_beta   90.00
_cell.angle_gamma   90.00
#
_symmetry.space_group_name_H-M   'P 1'
#
loop_
_entity.id
_entity.type
_entity.pdbx_description
1 polymer ?
#
loop_
_entity_poly.entity_id
_entity_poly.type
_entity_poly.pdbx_seq_one_letter_code
_entity_poly.pdbx_strand_id
1 'polypeptide(L)'
;TGSDSANLFQPQYFPDRLESGTQNAPGIMALSASIDWWESGKDARLANIAAMQEYLQAELQEIDKVKVYSVPNKSGIVSFAVGERDSNEIGDILLEEYGIATRSGLHCAPLMHRHLGTLESGLVRVSVSGENTLEECGRLIAALKKITGNGADIANR
;
A
#
# COMPACT_ATOMS: atom_id res chain seq x y z
N THR A 1 33.09 1.73 -22.20
CA THR A 1 31.70 1.72 -21.72
C THR A 1 31.07 0.33 -21.91
N GLY A 2 29.93 0.07 -21.31
CA GLY A 2 29.26 -1.21 -21.42
C GLY A 2 28.81 -1.60 -22.84
N SER A 3 28.54 -0.63 -23.69
CA SER A 3 28.12 -0.84 -25.10
C SER A 3 29.29 -0.89 -26.08
N ASP A 4 30.42 -0.27 -25.75
CA ASP A 4 31.64 -0.25 -26.58
C ASP A 4 32.86 -0.21 -25.67
N SER A 5 33.50 -1.36 -25.49
CA SER A 5 34.63 -1.51 -24.58
C SER A 5 35.90 -0.79 -25.07
N ALA A 6 36.00 -0.42 -26.36
CA ALA A 6 37.12 0.33 -26.92
C ALA A 6 37.02 1.84 -26.67
N ASN A 7 35.86 2.35 -26.31
CA ASN A 7 35.63 3.77 -26.06
C ASN A 7 35.48 4.10 -24.58
N LEU A 8 36.05 5.25 -24.19
CA LEU A 8 35.89 5.80 -22.84
C LEU A 8 34.52 6.47 -22.62
N PHE A 9 33.87 6.85 -23.69
CA PHE A 9 32.58 7.55 -23.67
C PHE A 9 31.45 6.66 -24.18
N GLN A 10 30.26 6.84 -23.60
CA GLN A 10 29.03 6.20 -24.05
C GLN A 10 28.69 6.68 -25.47
N PRO A 11 28.25 5.79 -26.39
CA PRO A 11 27.78 6.17 -27.72
C PRO A 11 26.70 7.26 -27.66
N GLN A 12 26.65 8.12 -28.68
CA GLN A 12 25.68 9.21 -28.73
C GLN A 12 24.41 8.86 -29.50
N TYR A 13 24.38 7.71 -30.16
CA TYR A 13 23.22 7.23 -30.92
C TYR A 13 22.29 6.33 -30.07
N PHE A 14 21.04 6.27 -30.43
CA PHE A 14 20.07 5.40 -29.81
C PHE A 14 20.10 4.00 -30.43
N PRO A 15 19.82 2.92 -29.64
CA PRO A 15 19.46 2.96 -28.21
C PRO A 15 20.65 3.04 -27.25
N ASP A 16 21.87 2.79 -27.68
CA ASP A 16 23.07 2.62 -26.87
C ASP A 16 23.39 3.80 -25.96
N ARG A 17 22.97 5.00 -26.35
CA ARG A 17 23.10 6.22 -25.53
C ARG A 17 22.42 6.09 -24.17
N LEU A 18 21.25 5.40 -24.10
CA LEU A 18 20.46 5.25 -22.89
C LEU A 18 20.68 3.89 -22.21
N GLU A 19 21.22 2.94 -22.94
CA GLU A 19 21.41 1.55 -22.48
C GLU A 19 22.88 1.21 -22.43
N SER A 20 23.43 1.01 -21.23
CA SER A 20 24.81 0.59 -21.08
C SER A 20 24.88 -0.78 -20.39
N GLY A 21 25.76 -1.65 -20.93
CA GLY A 21 25.97 -2.99 -20.40
C GLY A 21 24.95 -4.02 -20.91
N THR A 22 24.97 -5.19 -20.29
CA THR A 22 24.08 -6.30 -20.65
C THR A 22 22.65 -6.02 -20.24
N GLN A 23 21.72 -6.16 -21.16
CA GLN A 23 20.28 -5.99 -20.90
C GLN A 23 19.79 -6.98 -19.86
N ASN A 24 18.87 -6.55 -19.01
CA ASN A 24 18.22 -7.42 -18.01
C ASN A 24 17.15 -8.29 -18.70
N ALA A 25 17.58 -9.21 -19.57
CA ALA A 25 16.67 -10.08 -20.31
C ALA A 25 15.74 -10.89 -19.37
N PRO A 26 16.23 -11.48 -18.25
CA PRO A 26 15.35 -12.18 -17.31
C PRO A 26 14.26 -11.28 -16.74
N GLY A 27 14.58 -10.03 -16.38
CA GLY A 27 13.59 -9.06 -15.88
C GLY A 27 12.58 -8.66 -16.92
N ILE A 28 13.00 -8.49 -18.18
CA ILE A 28 12.09 -8.19 -19.30
C ILE A 28 11.12 -9.35 -19.55
N MET A 29 11.64 -10.60 -19.54
CA MET A 29 10.81 -11.79 -19.68
C MET A 29 9.81 -11.95 -18.53
N ALA A 30 10.25 -11.70 -17.29
CA ALA A 30 9.38 -11.73 -16.12
C ALA A 30 8.26 -10.66 -16.19
N LEU A 31 8.59 -9.45 -16.65
CA LEU A 31 7.61 -8.40 -16.88
C LEU A 31 6.58 -8.80 -17.94
N SER A 32 7.03 -9.36 -19.07
CA SER A 32 6.12 -9.86 -20.11
C SER A 32 5.16 -10.90 -19.57
N ALA A 33 5.67 -11.91 -18.87
CA ALA A 33 4.84 -12.94 -18.25
C ALA A 33 3.85 -12.36 -17.20
N SER A 34 4.27 -11.35 -16.46
CA SER A 34 3.41 -10.66 -15.47
C SER A 34 2.27 -9.88 -16.15
N ILE A 35 2.53 -9.27 -17.30
CA ILE A 35 1.52 -8.58 -18.09
C ILE A 35 0.49 -9.59 -18.63
N ASP A 36 0.94 -10.70 -19.22
CA ASP A 36 0.06 -11.75 -19.73
C ASP A 36 -0.82 -12.34 -18.60
N TRP A 37 -0.21 -12.59 -17.44
CA TRP A 37 -0.95 -13.05 -16.26
C TRP A 37 -1.98 -12.01 -15.79
N TRP A 38 -1.63 -10.73 -15.75
CA TRP A 38 -2.55 -9.66 -15.37
C TRP A 38 -3.73 -9.60 -16.36
N GLU A 39 -3.46 -9.52 -17.65
CA GLU A 39 -4.51 -9.40 -18.69
C GLU A 39 -5.45 -10.62 -18.69
N SER A 40 -4.95 -11.82 -18.44
CA SER A 40 -5.76 -13.05 -18.42
C SER A 40 -6.83 -13.09 -17.33
N GLY A 41 -6.68 -12.33 -16.24
CA GLY A 41 -7.61 -12.30 -15.11
C GLY A 41 -8.00 -10.91 -14.65
N LYS A 42 -7.74 -9.89 -15.43
CA LYS A 42 -7.88 -8.48 -15.08
C LYS A 42 -9.26 -8.11 -14.53
N ASP A 43 -10.33 -8.50 -15.22
CA ASP A 43 -11.69 -8.11 -14.81
C ASP A 43 -12.08 -8.71 -13.46
N ALA A 44 -11.74 -9.98 -13.24
CA ALA A 44 -11.98 -10.64 -11.96
C ALA A 44 -11.17 -10.01 -10.82
N ARG A 45 -9.89 -9.70 -11.06
CA ARG A 45 -9.04 -9.04 -10.07
C ARG A 45 -9.53 -7.64 -9.73
N LEU A 46 -9.93 -6.86 -10.74
CA LEU A 46 -10.49 -5.52 -10.53
C LEU A 46 -11.82 -5.57 -9.77
N ALA A 47 -12.68 -6.54 -10.06
CA ALA A 47 -13.93 -6.75 -9.33
C ALA A 47 -13.65 -7.12 -7.86
N ASN A 48 -12.67 -7.99 -7.60
CA ASN A 48 -12.27 -8.37 -6.24
C ASN A 48 -11.71 -7.17 -5.46
N ILE A 49 -10.82 -6.36 -6.08
CA ILE A 49 -10.30 -5.13 -5.48
C ILE A 49 -11.44 -4.18 -5.11
N ALA A 50 -12.41 -3.98 -6.02
CA ALA A 50 -13.54 -3.09 -5.78
C ALA A 50 -14.40 -3.57 -4.60
N ALA A 51 -14.70 -4.87 -4.53
CA ALA A 51 -15.47 -5.46 -3.43
C ALA A 51 -14.76 -5.30 -2.07
N MET A 52 -13.45 -5.55 -2.02
CA MET A 52 -12.67 -5.36 -0.79
C MET A 52 -12.55 -3.89 -0.39
N GLN A 53 -12.40 -3.00 -1.37
CA GLN A 53 -12.38 -1.56 -1.14
C GLN A 53 -13.70 -1.08 -0.52
N GLU A 54 -14.82 -1.50 -1.08
CA GLU A 54 -16.16 -1.16 -0.58
C GLU A 54 -16.37 -1.70 0.84
N TYR A 55 -16.01 -2.95 1.07
CA TYR A 55 -16.08 -3.58 2.39
C TYR A 55 -15.23 -2.84 3.43
N LEU A 56 -13.96 -2.56 3.13
CA LEU A 56 -13.07 -1.83 4.03
C LEU A 56 -13.57 -0.42 4.31
N GLN A 57 -14.07 0.29 3.28
CA GLN A 57 -14.61 1.64 3.42
C GLN A 57 -15.81 1.67 4.37
N ALA A 58 -16.73 0.72 4.23
CA ALA A 58 -17.92 0.61 5.06
C ALA A 58 -17.57 0.23 6.50
N GLU A 59 -16.83 -0.88 6.69
CA GLU A 59 -16.52 -1.40 8.01
C GLU A 59 -15.63 -0.46 8.85
N LEU A 60 -14.67 0.23 8.23
CA LEU A 60 -13.81 1.18 8.95
C LEU A 60 -14.59 2.39 9.46
N GLN A 61 -15.62 2.85 8.74
CA GLN A 61 -16.46 3.98 9.17
C GLN A 61 -17.33 3.64 10.39
N GLU A 62 -17.62 2.36 10.61
CA GLU A 62 -18.42 1.88 11.75
C GLU A 62 -17.57 1.66 13.02
N ILE A 63 -16.24 1.76 12.93
CA ILE A 63 -15.38 1.59 14.10
C ILE A 63 -15.22 2.94 14.82
N ASP A 64 -15.61 2.98 16.09
CA ASP A 64 -15.41 4.16 16.94
C ASP A 64 -13.92 4.58 16.94
N LYS A 65 -13.67 5.89 16.92
CA LYS A 65 -12.33 6.52 16.84
C LYS A 65 -11.56 6.26 15.54
N VAL A 66 -12.11 5.54 14.54
CA VAL A 66 -11.49 5.44 13.22
C VAL A 66 -12.05 6.52 12.30
N LYS A 67 -11.15 7.30 11.71
CA LYS A 67 -11.52 8.30 10.71
C LYS A 67 -10.90 7.92 9.36
N VAL A 68 -11.76 7.63 8.39
CA VAL A 68 -11.34 7.30 7.02
C VAL A 68 -11.14 8.60 6.22
N TYR A 69 -9.99 8.69 5.55
CA TYR A 69 -9.61 9.84 4.71
C TYR A 69 -9.71 9.54 3.21
N SER A 70 -9.71 8.28 2.83
CA SER A 70 -9.90 7.89 1.44
C SER A 70 -11.37 8.05 1.03
N VAL A 71 -11.57 8.54 -0.20
CA VAL A 71 -12.87 8.44 -0.88
C VAL A 71 -12.98 7.08 -1.59
N PRO A 72 -14.19 6.59 -1.89
CA PRO A 72 -14.37 5.39 -2.71
C PRO A 72 -13.59 5.48 -4.02
N ASN A 73 -12.80 4.46 -4.32
CA ASN A 73 -11.93 4.43 -5.49
C ASN A 73 -11.76 3.00 -6.01
N LYS A 74 -11.06 2.83 -7.14
CA LYS A 74 -10.82 1.51 -7.76
C LYS A 74 -9.39 1.02 -7.58
N SER A 75 -8.59 1.70 -6.74
CA SER A 75 -7.18 1.36 -6.56
C SER A 75 -6.91 0.35 -5.43
N GLY A 76 -7.93 0.03 -4.62
CA GLY A 76 -7.78 -0.84 -3.45
C GLY A 76 -7.01 -0.19 -2.29
N ILE A 77 -6.92 1.14 -2.27
CA ILE A 77 -6.18 1.88 -1.24
C ILE A 77 -7.16 2.56 -0.29
N VAL A 78 -7.01 2.31 1.01
CA VAL A 78 -7.75 2.97 2.08
C VAL A 78 -6.78 3.53 3.11
N SER A 79 -6.93 4.83 3.43
CA SER A 79 -6.12 5.51 4.43
C SER A 79 -7.02 6.01 5.57
N PHE A 80 -6.58 5.79 6.80
CA PHE A 80 -7.35 6.14 7.99
C PHE A 80 -6.43 6.54 9.15
N ALA A 81 -7.00 7.20 10.15
CA ALA A 81 -6.41 7.46 11.46
C ALA A 81 -7.21 6.75 12.55
N VAL A 82 -6.58 6.52 13.70
CA VAL A 82 -7.20 5.93 14.90
C VAL A 82 -7.07 6.91 16.06
N GLY A 83 -8.12 7.70 16.31
CA GLY A 83 -8.10 8.78 17.30
C GLY A 83 -6.96 9.76 17.03
N GLU A 84 -6.27 10.16 18.10
CA GLU A 84 -5.11 11.04 18.06
C GLU A 84 -3.77 10.27 18.06
N ARG A 85 -3.80 8.94 17.88
CA ARG A 85 -2.60 8.10 17.96
C ARG A 85 -1.72 8.27 16.72
N ASP A 86 -0.41 8.15 16.92
CA ASP A 86 0.55 8.11 15.81
C ASP A 86 0.30 6.90 14.92
N SER A 87 0.31 7.13 13.61
CA SER A 87 0.05 6.07 12.63
C SER A 87 1.11 4.97 12.65
N ASN A 88 2.36 5.27 13.02
CA ASN A 88 3.41 4.27 13.15
C ASN A 88 3.12 3.33 14.33
N GLU A 89 2.66 3.87 15.47
CA GLU A 89 2.23 3.05 16.61
C GLU A 89 1.13 2.05 16.21
N ILE A 90 0.13 2.50 15.48
CA ILE A 90 -0.95 1.62 15.00
C ILE A 90 -0.42 0.58 14.00
N GLY A 91 0.48 0.99 13.10
CA GLY A 91 1.11 0.08 12.14
C GLY A 91 1.94 -1.01 12.82
N ASP A 92 2.71 -0.64 13.84
CA ASP A 92 3.54 -1.56 14.61
C ASP A 92 2.66 -2.58 15.37
N ILE A 93 1.60 -2.14 16.04
CA ILE A 93 0.64 -3.03 16.71
C ILE A 93 -0.01 -3.99 15.70
N LEU A 94 -0.47 -3.49 14.55
CA LEU A 94 -1.06 -4.34 13.51
C LEU A 94 -0.09 -5.40 13.02
N LEU A 95 1.19 -5.06 12.86
CA LEU A 95 2.21 -5.99 12.43
C LEU A 95 2.60 -6.99 13.52
N GLU A 96 2.92 -6.51 14.73
CA GLU A 96 3.51 -7.33 15.80
C GLU A 96 2.48 -8.23 16.48
N GLU A 97 1.26 -7.71 16.75
CA GLU A 97 0.25 -8.47 17.47
C GLU A 97 -0.72 -9.25 16.57
N TYR A 98 -0.95 -8.76 15.34
CA TYR A 98 -1.94 -9.34 14.42
C TYR A 98 -1.36 -9.89 13.12
N GLY A 99 -0.06 -9.69 12.86
CA GLY A 99 0.59 -10.13 11.62
C GLY A 99 0.06 -9.43 10.36
N ILE A 100 -0.44 -8.19 10.51
CA ILE A 100 -1.04 -7.42 9.42
C ILE A 100 -0.08 -6.30 9.02
N ALA A 101 0.57 -6.45 7.88
CA ALA A 101 1.46 -5.44 7.32
C ALA A 101 0.67 -4.29 6.67
N THR A 102 0.90 -3.08 7.16
CA THR A 102 0.33 -1.83 6.60
C THR A 102 1.45 -0.82 6.34
N ARG A 103 1.13 0.28 5.71
CA ARG A 103 2.08 1.39 5.61
C ARG A 103 1.60 2.56 6.44
N SER A 104 2.47 3.08 7.30
CA SER A 104 2.20 4.22 8.18
C SER A 104 2.99 5.47 7.78
N GLY A 105 2.62 6.63 8.32
CA GLY A 105 3.30 7.90 8.15
C GLY A 105 2.76 8.77 7.03
N LEU A 106 3.65 9.53 6.38
CA LEU A 106 3.27 10.58 5.41
C LEU A 106 3.18 10.11 3.96
N HIS A 107 3.48 8.85 3.66
CA HIS A 107 3.37 8.24 2.31
C HIS A 107 4.06 9.04 1.19
N CYS A 108 5.15 9.76 1.50
CA CYS A 108 5.84 10.68 0.58
C CYS A 108 4.96 11.83 0.06
N ALA A 109 3.89 12.20 0.79
CA ALA A 109 2.90 13.20 0.38
C ALA A 109 2.68 14.30 1.45
N PRO A 110 3.74 15.02 1.90
CA PRO A 110 3.65 15.95 3.03
C PRO A 110 2.67 17.11 2.77
N LEU A 111 2.50 17.54 1.52
CA LEU A 111 1.54 18.60 1.17
C LEU A 111 0.10 18.12 1.33
N MET A 112 -0.20 16.86 0.99
CA MET A 112 -1.51 16.27 1.22
C MET A 112 -1.80 16.15 2.72
N HIS A 113 -0.85 15.66 3.50
CA HIS A 113 -1.00 15.56 4.95
C HIS A 113 -1.18 16.93 5.62
N ARG A 114 -0.52 17.97 5.13
CA ARG A 114 -0.76 19.36 5.57
C ARG A 114 -2.19 19.80 5.29
N HIS A 115 -2.70 19.51 4.08
CA HIS A 115 -4.08 19.84 3.69
C HIS A 115 -5.11 19.09 4.54
N LEU A 116 -4.85 17.82 4.87
CA LEU A 116 -5.72 16.97 5.67
C LEU A 116 -5.60 17.21 7.19
N GLY A 117 -4.61 18.00 7.64
CA GLY A 117 -4.33 18.21 9.06
C GLY A 117 -3.72 17.00 9.78
N THR A 118 -3.04 16.12 9.04
CA THR A 118 -2.46 14.86 9.55
C THR A 118 -0.92 14.83 9.42
N LEU A 119 -0.29 16.01 9.38
CA LEU A 119 1.15 16.10 9.16
C LEU A 119 1.98 15.50 10.31
N GLU A 120 1.50 15.63 11.54
CA GLU A 120 2.19 15.16 12.74
C GLU A 120 1.89 13.68 13.02
N SER A 121 0.63 13.26 12.92
CA SER A 121 0.21 11.88 13.22
C SER A 121 0.41 10.90 12.07
N GLY A 122 0.51 11.39 10.83
CA GLY A 122 0.47 10.52 9.65
C GLY A 122 -0.90 9.84 9.48
N LEU A 123 -0.93 8.84 8.61
CA LEU A 123 -2.09 7.95 8.39
C LEU A 123 -1.61 6.50 8.27
N VAL A 124 -2.46 5.56 8.63
CA VAL A 124 -2.30 4.15 8.27
C VAL A 124 -2.93 3.94 6.90
N ARG A 125 -2.19 3.30 5.98
CA ARG A 125 -2.64 2.96 4.64
C ARG A 125 -2.68 1.45 4.44
N VAL A 126 -3.84 0.95 4.08
CA VAL A 126 -4.05 -0.41 3.60
C VAL A 126 -4.09 -0.39 2.08
N SER A 127 -3.49 -1.38 1.46
CA SER A 127 -3.50 -1.56 0.01
C SER A 127 -3.84 -3.02 -0.28
N VAL A 128 -4.98 -3.27 -0.92
CA VAL A 128 -5.40 -4.61 -1.33
C VAL A 128 -5.13 -4.82 -2.81
N SER A 129 -4.76 -6.04 -3.17
CA SER A 129 -4.57 -6.51 -4.53
C SER A 129 -5.68 -7.45 -4.98
N GLY A 130 -5.68 -7.83 -6.25
CA GLY A 130 -6.63 -8.82 -6.76
C GLY A 130 -6.51 -10.22 -6.15
N GLU A 131 -5.41 -10.51 -5.46
CA GLU A 131 -5.12 -11.80 -4.83
C GLU A 131 -5.47 -11.83 -3.33
N ASN A 132 -5.80 -10.67 -2.72
CA ASN A 132 -6.27 -10.64 -1.34
C ASN A 132 -7.71 -11.16 -1.24
N THR A 133 -8.12 -11.44 0.00
CA THR A 133 -9.44 -11.99 0.31
C THR A 133 -10.24 -11.08 1.25
N LEU A 134 -11.56 -11.20 1.22
CA LEU A 134 -12.43 -10.54 2.19
C LEU A 134 -12.17 -11.00 3.64
N GLU A 135 -11.70 -12.25 3.82
CA GLU A 135 -11.30 -12.75 5.14
C GLU A 135 -10.10 -11.97 5.70
N GLU A 136 -9.10 -11.67 4.88
CA GLU A 136 -7.96 -10.84 5.28
C GLU A 136 -8.40 -9.42 5.65
N CYS A 137 -9.32 -8.84 4.89
CA CYS A 137 -9.94 -7.56 5.24
C CYS A 137 -10.68 -7.65 6.58
N GLY A 138 -11.45 -8.72 6.80
CA GLY A 138 -12.16 -8.96 8.06
C GLY A 138 -11.23 -9.10 9.26
N ARG A 139 -10.04 -9.71 9.09
CA ARG A 139 -9.01 -9.78 10.15
C ARG A 139 -8.51 -8.40 10.55
N LEU A 140 -8.28 -7.51 9.58
CA LEU A 140 -7.91 -6.12 9.85
C LEU A 140 -9.00 -5.39 10.65
N ILE A 141 -10.26 -5.51 10.24
CA ILE A 141 -11.39 -4.90 10.94
C ILE A 141 -11.51 -5.41 12.38
N ALA A 142 -11.35 -6.72 12.58
CA ALA A 142 -11.39 -7.33 13.91
C ALA A 142 -10.23 -6.85 14.80
N ALA A 143 -9.02 -6.68 14.25
CA ALA A 143 -7.87 -6.14 14.95
C ALA A 143 -8.12 -4.69 15.37
N LEU A 144 -8.59 -3.84 14.46
CA LEU A 144 -8.88 -2.44 14.75
C LEU A 144 -10.00 -2.28 15.80
N LYS A 145 -11.06 -3.09 15.76
CA LYS A 145 -12.10 -3.12 16.81
C LYS A 145 -11.53 -3.43 18.19
N LYS A 146 -10.52 -4.32 18.28
CA LYS A 146 -9.82 -4.60 19.54
C LYS A 146 -8.92 -3.45 19.98
N ILE A 147 -8.13 -2.88 19.06
CA ILE A 147 -7.23 -1.74 19.33
C ILE A 147 -8.00 -0.52 19.84
N THR A 148 -9.19 -0.26 19.29
CA THR A 148 -10.02 0.89 19.69
C THR A 148 -10.86 0.63 20.94
N GLY A 149 -11.26 -0.61 21.20
CA GLY A 149 -12.03 -1.02 22.38
C GLY A 149 -11.20 -1.23 23.64
N ASN A 150 -9.93 -1.64 23.50
CA ASN A 150 -9.00 -1.93 24.61
C ASN A 150 -8.19 -0.70 25.06
N GLY A 151 -8.57 0.53 24.70
CA GLY A 151 -7.88 1.74 25.12
C GLY A 151 -7.83 2.00 26.63
N ALA A 152 -8.36 1.10 27.46
CA ALA A 152 -8.29 1.15 28.93
C ALA A 152 -7.19 0.27 29.53
N ASP A 153 -6.65 -0.74 28.81
CA ASP A 153 -5.75 -1.73 29.43
C ASP A 153 -4.25 -1.62 29.08
N ILE A 154 -3.87 -0.76 28.12
CA ILE A 154 -2.45 -0.66 27.69
C ILE A 154 -1.66 0.40 28.50
N ALA A 155 -2.33 1.26 29.27
CA ALA A 155 -1.67 2.27 30.10
C ALA A 155 -1.06 1.71 31.41
N ASN A 156 -1.13 0.40 31.66
CA ASN A 156 -0.68 -0.26 32.91
C ASN A 156 0.22 -1.50 32.70
N ARG A 157 1.03 -1.54 31.63
CA ARG A 157 2.11 -2.53 31.50
C ARG A 157 3.45 -1.90 31.26
#